data_a112af49343a594fb26a64f40534047e
#
_entry.id   a112af49343a594fb26a64f40534047e
#
_cell.length_a   1.000
_cell.length_b   1.000
_cell.length_c   1.000
_cell.angle_alpha   90.00
_cell.angle_beta   90.00
_cell.angle_gamma   90.00
#
_symmetry.space_group_name_H-M   'P 1'
#
loop_
_entity.id
_entity.type
_entity.pdbx_description
1 polymer ?
#
loop_
_entity_poly.entity_id
_entity_poly.type
_entity_poly.pdbx_seq_one_letter_code
_entity_poly.pdbx_strand_id
1 'polypeptide(L)'
;IIGGIKLESERKNEKYNRVLVTFVNPDKNYQPDTIVYETDHSTLKTADGGFLQEGNITLDTIISPYQAHEFGKIVQNRSRDNLKLGLTANYEALDLAIGDIVNVTSTILGMTNKEFRVGGMTLNADFTATLSLQEHQDSWYSFSTISEVDTIGDTNFPDPFTIQPPASITLSDELIEYSEGIVITRLNIVIGA
;
A
#
# COMPACT_ATOMS: atom_id res chain seq x y z
N ILE A 1 -29.71 7.14 22.07
CA ILE A 1 -28.58 6.79 22.96
C ILE A 1 -29.06 6.91 24.38
N ILE A 2 -28.93 5.86 25.19
CA ILE A 2 -29.44 5.81 26.57
C ILE A 2 -28.30 5.78 27.57
N GLY A 3 -27.13 5.30 27.19
CA GLY A 3 -25.98 5.10 28.07
C GLY A 3 -24.80 6.03 27.79
N GLY A 4 -23.72 5.75 28.49
CA GLY A 4 -22.45 6.45 28.25
C GLY A 4 -21.91 6.21 26.85
N ILE A 5 -21.23 7.21 26.32
CA ILE A 5 -20.53 7.12 25.03
C ILE A 5 -19.06 6.92 25.32
N LYS A 6 -18.47 5.91 24.71
CA LYS A 6 -17.03 5.66 24.75
C LYS A 6 -16.44 5.98 23.37
N LEU A 7 -15.58 6.99 23.31
CA LEU A 7 -14.88 7.36 22.09
C LEU A 7 -13.42 6.90 22.20
N GLU A 8 -12.98 6.14 21.22
CA GLU A 8 -11.60 5.69 21.08
C GLU A 8 -11.04 6.16 19.73
N SER A 9 -9.79 6.57 19.73
CA SER A 9 -9.03 6.90 18.52
C SER A 9 -7.73 6.10 18.54
N GLU A 10 -7.32 5.64 17.41
CA GLU A 10 -6.02 4.97 17.30
C GLU A 10 -4.86 5.93 17.57
N ARG A 11 -3.74 5.36 17.97
CA ARG A 11 -2.53 6.12 18.27
C ARG A 11 -1.94 6.69 17.00
N LYS A 12 -1.20 7.80 17.12
CA LYS A 12 -0.55 8.44 15.96
C LYS A 12 0.38 7.49 15.17
N ASN A 13 1.05 6.57 15.85
CA ASN A 13 1.97 5.61 15.26
C ASN A 13 1.29 4.44 14.51
N GLU A 14 -0.04 4.36 14.58
CA GLU A 14 -0.86 3.36 13.87
C GLU A 14 -1.49 3.96 12.61
N LYS A 15 -1.21 5.23 12.32
CA LYS A 15 -1.68 5.94 11.13
C LYS A 15 -0.65 5.84 10.01
N TYR A 16 -1.02 5.26 8.90
CA TYR A 16 -0.10 5.11 7.78
C TYR A 16 -0.08 6.37 6.90
N ASN A 17 1.12 6.79 6.51
CA ASN A 17 1.33 7.79 5.47
C ASN A 17 1.89 7.19 4.18
N ARG A 18 2.22 5.90 4.19
CA ARG A 18 2.63 5.09 3.06
C ARG A 18 2.15 3.67 3.27
N VAL A 19 1.69 3.03 2.20
CA VAL A 19 1.24 1.62 2.27
C VAL A 19 1.92 0.82 1.17
N LEU A 20 2.58 -0.26 1.57
CA LEU A 20 3.12 -1.26 0.67
C LEU A 20 2.09 -2.37 0.48
N VAL A 21 1.74 -2.63 -0.77
CA VAL A 21 0.76 -3.66 -1.11
C VAL A 21 1.43 -4.72 -1.95
N THR A 22 1.55 -5.92 -1.40
CA THR A 22 2.06 -7.08 -2.11
C THR A 22 0.90 -7.83 -2.75
N PHE A 23 0.99 -8.12 -4.03
CA PHE A 23 -0.02 -8.81 -4.83
C PHE A 23 0.65 -9.83 -5.77
N VAL A 24 -0.13 -10.65 -6.45
CA VAL A 24 0.39 -11.63 -7.42
C VAL A 24 0.41 -11.03 -8.81
N ASN A 25 1.59 -10.85 -9.40
CA ASN A 25 1.73 -10.21 -10.71
C ASN A 25 1.78 -11.24 -11.85
N PRO A 26 0.78 -11.26 -12.77
CA PRO A 26 0.78 -12.18 -13.91
C PRO A 26 1.95 -11.95 -14.87
N ASP A 27 2.40 -10.71 -15.04
CA ASP A 27 3.48 -10.35 -15.95
C ASP A 27 4.86 -10.83 -15.45
N LYS A 28 4.94 -11.14 -14.16
CA LYS A 28 6.12 -11.73 -13.50
C LYS A 28 5.92 -13.22 -13.18
N ASN A 29 5.26 -13.97 -14.04
CA ASN A 29 4.99 -15.40 -13.86
C ASN A 29 4.27 -15.73 -12.54
N TYR A 30 3.29 -14.90 -12.16
CA TYR A 30 2.53 -15.04 -10.92
C TYR A 30 3.39 -15.01 -9.64
N GLN A 31 4.53 -14.34 -9.70
CA GLN A 31 5.33 -14.10 -8.50
C GLN A 31 4.77 -12.91 -7.71
N PRO A 32 4.99 -12.89 -6.38
CA PRO A 32 4.64 -11.74 -5.56
C PRO A 32 5.37 -10.48 -6.04
N ASP A 33 4.62 -9.41 -6.20
CA ASP A 33 5.12 -8.09 -6.56
C ASP A 33 4.58 -7.06 -5.59
N THR A 34 5.28 -5.94 -5.42
CA THR A 34 4.88 -4.93 -4.44
C THR A 34 4.74 -3.58 -5.12
N ILE A 35 3.61 -2.92 -4.86
CA ILE A 35 3.38 -1.53 -5.21
C ILE A 35 3.37 -0.66 -3.98
N VAL A 36 3.67 0.60 -4.17
CA VAL A 36 3.65 1.62 -3.12
C VAL A 36 2.48 2.54 -3.33
N TYR A 37 1.60 2.64 -2.35
CA TYR A 37 0.62 3.70 -2.30
C TYR A 37 1.13 4.82 -1.41
N GLU A 38 1.41 5.99 -2.00
CA GLU A 38 1.98 7.14 -1.31
C GLU A 38 1.35 8.48 -1.75
N THR A 39 0.10 8.45 -2.17
CA THR A 39 -0.64 9.68 -2.51
C THR A 39 -0.65 10.61 -1.30
N ASP A 40 -0.35 11.88 -1.53
CA ASP A 40 -0.22 12.91 -0.48
C ASP A 40 0.80 12.59 0.63
N HIS A 41 1.70 11.64 0.38
CA HIS A 41 2.70 11.17 1.35
C HIS A 41 3.48 12.33 2.00
N SER A 42 3.94 13.30 1.22
CA SER A 42 4.71 14.46 1.73
C SER A 42 3.91 15.29 2.73
N THR A 43 2.63 15.56 2.44
CA THR A 43 1.72 16.31 3.30
C THR A 43 1.41 15.52 4.57
N LEU A 44 1.08 14.25 4.43
CA LEU A 44 0.77 13.36 5.54
C LEU A 44 1.97 13.14 6.45
N LYS A 45 3.16 12.92 5.88
CA LYS A 45 4.39 12.79 6.62
C LYS A 45 4.72 14.06 7.42
N THR A 46 4.50 15.24 6.85
CA THR A 46 4.70 16.52 7.56
C THR A 46 3.74 16.64 8.73
N ALA A 47 2.46 16.28 8.56
CA ALA A 47 1.46 16.27 9.61
C ALA A 47 1.79 15.27 10.74
N ASP A 48 2.48 14.19 10.42
CA ASP A 48 2.94 13.15 11.36
C ASP A 48 4.28 13.48 12.03
N GLY A 49 4.78 14.70 11.88
CA GLY A 49 6.03 15.16 12.50
C GLY A 49 7.28 14.79 11.71
N GLY A 50 7.17 14.47 10.43
CA GLY A 50 8.27 14.12 9.55
C GLY A 50 8.65 12.62 9.56
N PHE A 51 7.95 11.80 10.33
CA PHE A 51 8.22 10.37 10.42
C PHE A 51 7.53 9.58 9.32
N LEU A 52 8.25 8.60 8.75
CA LEU A 52 7.67 7.60 7.87
C LEU A 52 6.89 6.59 8.71
N GLN A 53 5.61 6.44 8.41
CA GLN A 53 4.71 5.45 9.01
C GLN A 53 4.19 4.55 7.90
N GLU A 54 4.76 3.37 7.80
CA GLU A 54 4.53 2.44 6.71
C GLU A 54 3.65 1.28 7.15
N GLY A 55 2.60 1.01 6.38
CA GLY A 55 1.77 -0.18 6.52
C GLY A 55 2.07 -1.19 5.43
N ASN A 56 2.10 -2.47 5.78
CA ASN A 56 2.30 -3.56 4.83
C ASN A 56 1.05 -4.43 4.78
N ILE A 57 0.55 -4.69 3.56
CA ILE A 57 -0.54 -5.62 3.33
C ILE A 57 -0.18 -6.60 2.21
N THR A 58 -0.63 -7.84 2.35
CA THR A 58 -0.45 -8.88 1.33
C THR A 58 -1.82 -9.35 0.84
N LEU A 59 -1.99 -9.37 -0.47
CA LEU A 59 -3.24 -9.68 -1.15
C LEU A 59 -3.01 -10.81 -2.16
N ASP A 60 -2.94 -12.05 -1.68
CA ASP A 60 -2.60 -13.22 -2.48
C ASP A 60 -3.63 -13.59 -3.57
N THR A 61 -4.83 -13.04 -3.47
CA THR A 61 -5.92 -13.30 -4.43
C THR A 61 -6.05 -12.22 -5.50
N ILE A 62 -5.32 -11.12 -5.38
CA ILE A 62 -5.37 -10.00 -6.32
C ILE A 62 -4.22 -10.13 -7.32
N ILE A 63 -4.58 -10.03 -8.60
CA ILE A 63 -3.64 -10.12 -9.72
C ILE A 63 -3.52 -8.80 -10.51
N SER A 64 -4.31 -7.79 -10.15
CA SER A 64 -4.29 -6.49 -10.82
C SER A 64 -3.58 -5.45 -9.99
N PRO A 65 -2.54 -4.78 -10.51
CA PRO A 65 -1.85 -3.70 -9.80
C PRO A 65 -2.78 -2.52 -9.49
N TYR A 66 -3.76 -2.26 -10.35
CA TYR A 66 -4.75 -1.19 -10.12
C TYR A 66 -5.64 -1.49 -8.92
N GLN A 67 -6.10 -2.73 -8.77
CA GLN A 67 -6.86 -3.14 -7.59
C GLN A 67 -6.00 -3.08 -6.33
N ALA A 68 -4.76 -3.53 -6.40
CA ALA A 68 -3.83 -3.46 -5.27
C ALA A 68 -3.59 -2.00 -4.83
N HIS A 69 -3.45 -1.07 -5.78
CA HIS A 69 -3.33 0.36 -5.51
C HIS A 69 -4.58 0.94 -4.80
N GLU A 70 -5.78 0.59 -5.25
CA GLU A 70 -7.03 1.03 -4.61
C GLU A 70 -7.17 0.46 -3.19
N PHE A 71 -6.75 -0.78 -2.96
CA PHE A 71 -6.69 -1.33 -1.60
C PHE A 71 -5.71 -0.56 -0.71
N GLY A 72 -4.55 -0.17 -1.24
CA GLY A 72 -3.59 0.69 -0.53
C GLY A 72 -4.22 2.01 -0.09
N LYS A 73 -5.00 2.65 -0.97
CA LYS A 73 -5.76 3.87 -0.68
C LYS A 73 -6.76 3.66 0.47
N ILE A 74 -7.56 2.61 0.39
CA ILE A 74 -8.56 2.31 1.42
C ILE A 74 -7.89 2.08 2.79
N VAL A 75 -6.80 1.30 2.81
CA VAL A 75 -6.06 1.00 4.05
C VAL A 75 -5.44 2.26 4.63
N GLN A 76 -4.82 3.12 3.80
CA GLN A 76 -4.25 4.38 4.25
C GLN A 76 -5.32 5.28 4.87
N ASN A 77 -6.43 5.52 4.17
CA ASN A 77 -7.51 6.38 4.65
C ASN A 77 -8.13 5.83 5.94
N ARG A 78 -8.45 4.54 5.98
CA ARG A 78 -9.01 3.90 7.17
C ARG A 78 -8.08 3.93 8.38
N SER A 79 -6.78 3.88 8.19
CA SER A 79 -5.83 4.00 9.30
C SER A 79 -5.78 5.42 9.88
N ARG A 80 -6.07 6.42 9.06
CA ARG A 80 -6.00 7.83 9.47
C ARG A 80 -7.27 8.32 10.14
N ASP A 81 -8.42 7.92 9.63
CA ASP A 81 -9.74 8.32 10.11
C ASP A 81 -10.42 7.12 10.78
N ASN A 82 -9.90 6.69 11.93
CA ASN A 82 -10.35 5.49 12.61
C ASN A 82 -10.86 5.80 14.01
N LEU A 83 -11.97 6.55 14.06
CA LEU A 83 -12.69 6.73 15.31
C LEU A 83 -13.54 5.49 15.57
N LYS A 84 -13.41 4.97 16.79
CA LYS A 84 -14.25 3.89 17.31
C LYS A 84 -15.19 4.46 18.36
N LEU A 85 -16.47 4.15 18.23
CA LEU A 85 -17.49 4.66 19.10
C LEU A 85 -18.26 3.49 19.72
N GLY A 86 -18.18 3.36 21.04
CA GLY A 86 -19.00 2.45 21.81
C GLY A 86 -20.18 3.22 22.43
N LEU A 87 -21.39 2.77 22.22
CA LEU A 87 -22.57 3.38 22.81
C LEU A 87 -23.67 2.35 23.11
N THR A 88 -24.55 2.69 24.05
CA THR A 88 -25.75 1.90 24.32
C THR A 88 -26.96 2.63 23.72
N ALA A 89 -27.69 1.93 22.88
CA ALA A 89 -28.86 2.43 22.19
C ALA A 89 -30.15 1.73 22.70
N ASN A 90 -31.28 2.36 22.41
CA ASN A 90 -32.60 1.83 22.71
C ASN A 90 -32.92 0.60 21.83
N TYR A 91 -34.06 -0.08 22.10
CA TYR A 91 -34.55 -1.25 21.38
C TYR A 91 -34.69 -1.02 19.86
N GLU A 92 -34.85 0.21 19.39
CA GLU A 92 -34.84 0.58 17.97
C GLU A 92 -33.56 0.20 17.23
N ALA A 93 -32.47 0.08 17.97
CA ALA A 93 -31.18 -0.36 17.39
C ALA A 93 -31.15 -1.85 17.06
N LEU A 94 -32.15 -2.63 17.46
CA LEU A 94 -32.27 -4.05 17.12
C LEU A 94 -32.56 -4.29 15.64
N ASP A 95 -33.06 -3.27 14.93
CA ASP A 95 -33.28 -3.34 13.48
C ASP A 95 -31.97 -3.23 12.69
N LEU A 96 -30.87 -2.88 13.34
CA LEU A 96 -29.57 -2.75 12.70
C LEU A 96 -28.88 -4.11 12.55
N ALA A 97 -28.22 -4.29 11.42
CA ALA A 97 -27.35 -5.43 11.18
C ALA A 97 -25.86 -5.02 11.27
N ILE A 98 -24.99 -6.01 11.52
CA ILE A 98 -23.55 -5.80 11.45
C ILE A 98 -23.17 -5.48 10.00
N GLY A 99 -22.46 -4.38 9.80
CA GLY A 99 -22.10 -3.86 8.48
C GLY A 99 -22.90 -2.66 8.03
N ASP A 100 -24.04 -2.37 8.65
CA ASP A 100 -24.86 -1.20 8.32
C ASP A 100 -24.13 0.11 8.63
N ILE A 101 -24.48 1.15 7.87
CA ILE A 101 -23.96 2.50 8.09
C ILE A 101 -25.04 3.32 8.82
N VAL A 102 -24.62 3.94 9.92
CA VAL A 102 -25.49 4.76 10.77
C VAL A 102 -24.91 6.16 10.93
N ASN A 103 -25.79 7.15 10.95
CA ASN A 103 -25.42 8.54 11.20
C ASN A 103 -25.50 8.86 12.69
N VAL A 104 -24.40 9.35 13.24
CA VAL A 104 -24.32 9.76 14.65
C VAL A 104 -24.23 11.28 14.74
N THR A 105 -25.16 11.87 15.50
CA THR A 105 -25.13 13.28 15.86
C THR A 105 -24.99 13.39 17.37
N SER A 106 -23.97 14.10 17.82
CA SER A 106 -23.72 14.39 19.24
C SER A 106 -23.12 15.77 19.42
N THR A 107 -23.85 16.64 20.09
CA THR A 107 -23.38 18.01 20.39
C THR A 107 -22.18 18.00 21.33
N ILE A 108 -22.13 17.04 22.25
CA ILE A 108 -21.03 16.89 23.24
C ILE A 108 -19.72 16.52 22.54
N LEU A 109 -19.80 15.66 21.51
CA LEU A 109 -18.63 15.23 20.74
C LEU A 109 -18.35 16.12 19.51
N GLY A 110 -19.17 17.14 19.27
CA GLY A 110 -19.04 18.01 18.09
C GLY A 110 -19.31 17.28 16.76
N MET A 111 -20.09 16.18 16.79
CA MET A 111 -20.40 15.38 15.62
C MET A 111 -21.78 15.73 15.09
N THR A 112 -21.88 15.97 13.79
CA THR A 112 -23.14 16.20 13.10
C THR A 112 -23.24 15.27 11.89
N ASN A 113 -24.20 14.34 11.91
CA ASN A 113 -24.44 13.35 10.84
C ASN A 113 -23.14 12.62 10.42
N LYS A 114 -22.30 12.29 11.38
CA LYS A 114 -21.06 11.57 11.11
C LYS A 114 -21.37 10.09 10.90
N GLU A 115 -20.91 9.54 9.80
CA GLU A 115 -21.17 8.17 9.40
C GLU A 115 -20.28 7.19 10.16
N PHE A 116 -20.90 6.12 10.63
CA PHE A 116 -20.22 5.01 11.27
C PHE A 116 -20.78 3.69 10.76
N ARG A 117 -19.90 2.70 10.60
CA ARG A 117 -20.29 1.33 10.29
C ARG A 117 -20.46 0.53 11.59
N VAL A 118 -21.52 -0.24 11.68
CA VAL A 118 -21.75 -1.16 12.79
C VAL A 118 -20.77 -2.33 12.69
N GLY A 119 -19.80 -2.37 13.60
CA GLY A 119 -18.81 -3.43 13.68
C GLY A 119 -19.23 -4.59 14.59
N GLY A 120 -20.08 -4.30 15.57
CA GLY A 120 -20.61 -5.30 16.49
C GLY A 120 -21.82 -4.79 17.25
N MET A 121 -22.70 -5.71 17.60
CA MET A 121 -23.89 -5.43 18.40
C MET A 121 -24.05 -6.52 19.46
N THR A 122 -24.36 -6.11 20.70
CA THR A 122 -24.69 -7.01 21.81
C THR A 122 -26.02 -6.61 22.41
N LEU A 123 -26.96 -7.56 22.45
CA LEU A 123 -28.25 -7.36 23.11
C LEU A 123 -28.08 -7.56 24.62
N ASN A 124 -28.51 -6.58 25.38
CA ASN A 124 -28.52 -6.62 26.84
C ASN A 124 -29.85 -7.18 27.37
N ALA A 125 -29.85 -7.67 28.61
CA ALA A 125 -31.01 -8.25 29.26
C ALA A 125 -32.18 -7.26 29.50
N ASP A 126 -31.90 -5.97 29.44
CA ASP A 126 -32.86 -4.87 29.56
C ASP A 126 -33.42 -4.40 28.22
N PHE A 127 -33.24 -5.20 27.16
CA PHE A 127 -33.61 -4.88 25.78
C PHE A 127 -32.94 -3.65 25.18
N THR A 128 -31.84 -3.21 25.75
CA THR A 128 -30.95 -2.24 25.11
C THR A 128 -29.91 -2.94 24.24
N ALA A 129 -29.35 -2.25 23.25
CA ALA A 129 -28.27 -2.75 22.43
C ALA A 129 -26.98 -1.98 22.66
N THR A 130 -25.90 -2.69 22.95
CA THR A 130 -24.56 -2.10 22.97
C THR A 130 -23.97 -2.22 21.57
N LEU A 131 -23.64 -1.09 20.95
CA LEU A 131 -23.09 -0.99 19.62
C LEU A 131 -21.61 -0.65 19.68
N SER A 132 -20.82 -1.34 18.87
CA SER A 132 -19.44 -0.99 18.53
C SER A 132 -19.44 -0.46 17.10
N LEU A 133 -19.14 0.81 16.95
CA LEU A 133 -19.18 1.54 15.69
C LEU A 133 -17.76 1.95 15.29
N GLN A 134 -17.46 1.87 14.00
CA GLN A 134 -16.24 2.32 13.40
C GLN A 134 -16.53 3.42 12.39
N GLU A 135 -15.75 4.49 12.39
CA GLU A 135 -15.88 5.59 11.42
C GLU A 135 -15.92 5.06 9.99
N HIS A 136 -16.77 5.65 9.20
CA HIS A 136 -16.95 5.32 7.79
C HIS A 136 -17.02 6.61 6.97
N GLN A 137 -16.46 6.57 5.76
CA GLN A 137 -16.60 7.61 4.75
C GLN A 137 -16.68 6.96 3.38
N ASP A 138 -17.71 7.28 2.62
CA ASP A 138 -17.91 6.76 1.26
C ASP A 138 -16.78 7.16 0.32
N SER A 139 -16.14 8.30 0.56
CA SER A 139 -15.00 8.79 -0.24
C SER A 139 -13.79 7.85 -0.25
N TRP A 140 -13.62 7.00 0.77
CA TRP A 140 -12.52 6.02 0.81
C TRP A 140 -12.65 4.98 -0.29
N TYR A 141 -13.88 4.69 -0.71
CA TYR A 141 -14.22 3.65 -1.70
C TYR A 141 -14.48 4.23 -3.09
N SER A 142 -14.26 5.54 -3.28
CA SER A 142 -14.36 6.14 -4.60
C SER A 142 -13.17 5.73 -5.46
N PHE A 143 -13.43 5.02 -6.54
CA PHE A 143 -12.41 4.62 -7.50
C PHE A 143 -12.11 5.77 -8.46
N SER A 144 -10.83 6.06 -8.65
CA SER A 144 -10.36 6.99 -9.69
C SER A 144 -9.78 6.19 -10.85
N THR A 145 -9.88 6.73 -12.06
CA THR A 145 -9.20 6.15 -13.20
C THR A 145 -7.70 6.38 -13.02
N ILE A 146 -6.97 5.31 -12.76
CA ILE A 146 -5.51 5.33 -12.65
C ILE A 146 -4.96 4.96 -14.02
N SER A 147 -4.15 5.84 -14.60
CA SER A 147 -3.56 5.60 -15.93
C SER A 147 -2.33 4.70 -15.87
N GLU A 148 -1.62 4.73 -14.76
CA GLU A 148 -0.38 3.97 -14.57
C GLU A 148 -0.17 3.70 -13.09
N VAL A 149 0.31 2.51 -12.75
CA VAL A 149 0.74 2.15 -11.40
C VAL A 149 2.19 1.75 -11.48
N ASP A 150 3.05 2.55 -10.83
CA ASP A 150 4.46 2.22 -10.69
C ASP A 150 4.61 0.99 -9.77
N THR A 151 5.02 -0.11 -10.34
CA THR A 151 5.55 -1.23 -9.57
C THR A 151 6.97 -0.87 -9.14
N ILE A 152 7.40 -1.32 -7.97
CA ILE A 152 8.82 -1.21 -7.59
C ILE A 152 9.62 -1.89 -8.69
N GLY A 153 10.43 -1.09 -9.40
CA GLY A 153 11.19 -1.57 -10.55
C GLY A 153 11.97 -2.82 -10.17
N ASP A 154 11.82 -3.85 -10.99
CA ASP A 154 12.69 -5.00 -10.92
C ASP A 154 14.12 -4.49 -11.00
N THR A 155 14.94 -4.84 -10.03
CA THR A 155 16.39 -4.62 -10.15
C THR A 155 16.84 -5.56 -11.25
N ASN A 156 16.82 -5.07 -12.48
CA ASN A 156 17.19 -5.81 -13.67
C ASN A 156 18.61 -6.36 -13.52
N PHE A 157 18.72 -7.51 -12.87
CA PHE A 157 19.86 -8.33 -13.12
C PHE A 157 19.79 -8.78 -14.59
N PRO A 158 20.86 -8.58 -15.36
CA PRO A 158 20.89 -9.08 -16.72
C PRO A 158 20.48 -10.54 -16.73
N ASP A 159 19.57 -10.90 -17.63
CA ASP A 159 19.17 -12.29 -17.82
C ASP A 159 20.43 -13.16 -17.96
N PRO A 160 20.71 -14.11 -17.05
CA PRO A 160 21.92 -14.93 -17.08
C PRO A 160 22.02 -15.77 -18.35
N PHE A 161 20.93 -15.92 -19.10
CA PHE A 161 20.88 -16.64 -20.38
C PHE A 161 21.04 -15.72 -21.60
N THR A 162 20.97 -14.41 -21.41
CA THR A 162 21.17 -13.41 -22.47
C THR A 162 22.58 -12.82 -22.36
N ILE A 163 23.54 -13.47 -23.00
CA ILE A 163 24.89 -12.93 -23.10
C ILE A 163 24.87 -11.78 -24.10
N GLN A 164 25.05 -10.56 -23.63
CA GLN A 164 25.18 -9.42 -24.51
C GLN A 164 26.49 -9.53 -25.31
N PRO A 165 26.43 -9.40 -26.63
CA PRO A 165 27.66 -9.37 -27.41
C PRO A 165 28.50 -8.15 -27.01
N PRO A 166 29.83 -8.23 -27.06
CA PRO A 166 30.69 -7.10 -26.77
C PRO A 166 30.36 -5.93 -27.69
N ALA A 167 30.37 -4.71 -27.14
CA ALA A 167 30.03 -3.50 -27.89
C ALA A 167 30.97 -3.28 -29.09
N SER A 168 32.23 -3.67 -28.97
CA SER A 168 33.20 -3.64 -30.07
C SER A 168 34.31 -4.68 -29.85
N ILE A 169 34.82 -5.20 -30.93
CA ILE A 169 36.04 -6.02 -30.94
C ILE A 169 37.02 -5.33 -31.89
N THR A 170 38.11 -4.85 -31.35
CA THR A 170 39.19 -4.24 -32.15
C THR A 170 40.35 -5.21 -32.22
N LEU A 171 40.72 -5.53 -33.43
CA LEU A 171 41.88 -6.37 -33.73
C LEU A 171 43.01 -5.48 -34.24
N SER A 172 44.17 -5.58 -33.65
CA SER A 172 45.37 -4.92 -34.13
C SER A 172 46.55 -5.91 -34.12
N ASP A 173 47.38 -5.84 -35.11
CA ASP A 173 48.62 -6.58 -35.17
C ASP A 173 49.80 -5.67 -34.81
N GLU A 174 50.77 -6.26 -34.11
CA GLU A 174 52.00 -5.63 -33.69
C GLU A 174 53.15 -6.55 -34.01
N LEU A 175 54.20 -6.00 -34.62
CA LEU A 175 55.44 -6.71 -34.86
C LEU A 175 56.34 -6.60 -33.63
N ILE A 176 56.65 -7.72 -33.00
CA ILE A 176 57.52 -7.79 -31.82
C ILE A 176 58.80 -8.52 -32.20
N GLU A 177 59.93 -7.92 -31.91
CA GLU A 177 61.21 -8.61 -31.98
C GLU A 177 61.35 -9.54 -30.79
N TYR A 178 61.33 -10.85 -31.08
CA TYR A 178 61.41 -11.89 -30.07
C TYR A 178 62.86 -12.22 -29.68
N SER A 179 63.75 -12.12 -30.64
CA SER A 179 65.18 -12.32 -30.49
C SER A 179 65.90 -11.58 -31.61
N GLU A 180 67.22 -11.33 -31.48
CA GLU A 180 68.02 -10.55 -32.42
C GLU A 180 67.75 -11.01 -33.86
N GLY A 181 67.07 -10.13 -34.62
CA GLY A 181 66.64 -10.40 -36.02
C GLY A 181 65.39 -11.29 -36.26
N ILE A 182 64.80 -11.79 -35.23
CA ILE A 182 63.54 -12.61 -35.37
C ILE A 182 62.35 -11.74 -34.99
N VAL A 183 61.51 -11.37 -35.95
CA VAL A 183 60.28 -10.60 -35.78
C VAL A 183 59.09 -11.54 -35.88
N ILE A 184 58.20 -11.48 -34.89
CA ILE A 184 56.96 -12.23 -34.87
C ILE A 184 55.77 -11.26 -34.80
N THR A 185 54.63 -11.65 -35.38
CA THR A 185 53.42 -10.87 -35.31
C THR A 185 52.63 -11.25 -34.05
N ARG A 186 52.30 -10.26 -33.27
CA ARG A 186 51.40 -10.36 -32.13
C ARG A 186 50.02 -9.81 -32.48
N LEU A 187 49.00 -10.59 -32.27
CA LEU A 187 47.61 -10.12 -32.39
C LEU A 187 47.11 -9.60 -31.05
N ASN A 188 46.75 -8.33 -31.01
CA ASN A 188 46.11 -7.72 -29.86
C ASN A 188 44.58 -7.69 -30.11
N ILE A 189 43.79 -8.25 -29.17
CA ILE A 189 42.33 -8.26 -29.19
C ILE A 189 41.89 -7.39 -28.03
N VAL A 190 41.20 -6.29 -28.35
CA VAL A 190 40.60 -5.41 -27.35
C VAL A 190 39.07 -5.57 -27.45
N ILE A 191 38.46 -5.95 -26.32
CA ILE A 191 37.02 -6.13 -26.22
C ILE A 191 36.48 -4.92 -25.47
N GLY A 192 35.64 -4.13 -26.13
CA GLY A 192 34.93 -3.00 -25.50
C GLY A 192 33.72 -3.51 -24.67
N ALA A 193 33.57 -2.94 -23.47
CA ALA A 193 32.46 -3.20 -22.60
C ALA A 193 31.21 -2.38 -23.00
#